data_b2f321e46af56e8bfd931dd11f3e44b0
#
_entry.id   b2f321e46af56e8bfd931dd11f3e44b0
#
_cell.length_a   1.000
_cell.length_b   1.000
_cell.length_c   1.000
_cell.angle_alpha   90.00
_cell.angle_beta   90.00
_cell.angle_gamma   90.00
#
_symmetry.space_group_name_H-M   'P 1'
#
loop_
_entity.id
_entity.type
_entity.pdbx_description
1 polymer ?
#
loop_
_entity_poly.entity_id
_entity_poly.type
_entity_poly.pdbx_seq_one_letter_code
_entity_poly.pdbx_strand_id
1 'polypeptide(L)'
;MHISSYFKPVQDITLPQVAAHKGKRLGEVFVTYTPENGFPELAEIDIAIIGVDEDRNAVDNQGCGMASLSVREYLYRLLPGNYKTRVADLGDIMRGNSVEDTYFAVTSVVEALLELNIVPLLIGGGQDLTY
;
A
#
# COMPACT_ATOMS: atom_id res chain seq x y z
N MET A 1 -1.05 14.96 -12.06
CA MET A 1 -0.59 15.14 -10.67
C MET A 1 0.25 13.94 -10.28
N HIS A 2 1.45 14.18 -9.85
CA HIS A 2 2.35 13.09 -9.47
C HIS A 2 2.12 12.71 -8.02
N ILE A 3 1.23 11.76 -7.77
CA ILE A 3 0.98 11.26 -6.41
C ILE A 3 2.16 10.49 -5.83
N SER A 4 3.08 10.05 -6.67
CA SER A 4 4.27 9.30 -6.25
C SER A 4 5.11 10.01 -5.20
N SER A 5 5.09 11.35 -5.17
CA SER A 5 5.84 12.14 -4.18
C SER A 5 5.36 11.95 -2.74
N TYR A 6 4.15 11.46 -2.54
CA TYR A 6 3.63 11.18 -1.21
C TYR A 6 4.09 9.84 -0.65
N PHE A 7 4.66 8.97 -1.49
CA PHE A 7 4.92 7.59 -1.14
C PHE A 7 6.40 7.30 -0.87
N LYS A 8 6.63 6.39 0.07
CA LYS A 8 7.90 5.65 0.20
C LYS A 8 7.69 4.23 -0.29
N PRO A 9 8.72 3.61 -0.90
CA PRO A 9 8.60 2.24 -1.41
C PRO A 9 8.34 1.24 -0.29
N VAL A 10 7.79 0.08 -0.67
CA VAL A 10 7.63 -1.05 0.23
C VAL A 10 9.00 -1.49 0.72
N GLN A 11 9.12 -1.66 2.04
CA GLN A 11 10.34 -2.20 2.64
C GLN A 11 10.52 -3.67 2.24
N ASP A 12 11.77 -4.14 2.20
CA ASP A 12 12.09 -5.50 1.85
C ASP A 12 11.32 -6.50 2.71
N ILE A 13 10.40 -7.21 2.07
CA ILE A 13 9.67 -8.31 2.67
C ILE A 13 10.29 -9.58 2.13
N THR A 14 10.99 -10.31 3.00
CA THR A 14 11.53 -11.61 2.64
C THR A 14 10.38 -12.60 2.50
N LEU A 15 10.04 -12.94 1.27
CA LEU A 15 9.13 -14.04 1.01
C LEU A 15 9.84 -15.34 1.40
N PRO A 16 9.18 -16.24 2.15
CA PRO A 16 9.77 -17.53 2.45
C PRO A 16 10.07 -18.24 1.13
N GLN A 17 11.31 -18.66 0.97
CA GLN A 17 11.69 -19.54 -0.13
C GLN A 17 11.04 -20.91 0.11
N VAL A 18 9.82 -21.06 -0.35
CA VAL A 18 9.16 -22.35 -0.32
C VAL A 18 9.52 -23.07 -1.61
N ALA A 19 10.60 -23.80 -1.57
CA ALA A 19 11.11 -24.59 -2.70
C ALA A 19 10.10 -25.63 -3.24
N ALA A 20 8.95 -25.80 -2.61
CA ALA A 20 8.01 -26.87 -2.90
C ALA A 20 6.74 -26.41 -3.66
N HIS A 21 6.50 -25.12 -3.83
CA HIS A 21 5.28 -24.66 -4.50
C HIS A 21 5.57 -24.13 -5.89
N LYS A 22 5.07 -24.87 -6.88
CA LYS A 22 5.00 -24.45 -8.27
C LYS A 22 3.90 -23.38 -8.39
N GLY A 23 4.21 -22.13 -8.09
CA GLY A 23 3.24 -21.06 -8.24
C GLY A 23 3.75 -19.76 -7.64
N LYS A 24 3.35 -18.65 -8.24
CA LYS A 24 3.69 -17.33 -7.75
C LYS A 24 2.82 -16.97 -6.55
N ARG A 25 3.41 -16.34 -5.56
CA ARG A 25 2.69 -15.74 -4.44
C ARG A 25 2.17 -14.35 -4.83
N LEU A 26 1.21 -13.81 -4.06
CA LEU A 26 0.68 -12.47 -4.33
C LEU A 26 1.79 -11.43 -4.38
N GLY A 27 2.79 -11.49 -3.51
CA GLY A 27 3.92 -10.57 -3.51
C GLY A 27 4.75 -10.60 -4.80
N GLU A 28 4.70 -11.68 -5.56
CA GLU A 28 5.36 -11.80 -6.87
C GLU A 28 4.46 -11.35 -8.02
N VAL A 29 3.13 -11.41 -7.81
CA VAL A 29 2.14 -11.05 -8.83
C VAL A 29 1.82 -9.56 -8.80
N PHE A 30 1.80 -8.95 -7.63
CA PHE A 30 1.53 -7.52 -7.49
C PHE A 30 2.59 -6.67 -8.18
N VAL A 31 2.17 -5.59 -8.80
CA VAL A 31 3.08 -4.56 -9.29
C VAL A 31 3.43 -3.68 -8.09
N THR A 32 4.61 -3.86 -7.54
CA THR A 32 4.98 -3.27 -6.25
C THR A 32 6.00 -2.15 -6.41
N TYR A 33 5.76 -1.03 -5.74
CA TYR A 33 6.73 0.05 -5.63
C TYR A 33 7.89 -0.39 -4.74
N THR A 34 9.03 -0.64 -5.35
CA THR A 34 10.28 -0.92 -4.67
C THR A 34 11.36 0.05 -5.15
N PRO A 35 12.48 0.21 -4.42
CA PRO A 35 13.58 1.06 -4.90
C PRO A 35 14.09 0.64 -6.28
N GLU A 36 14.06 -0.65 -6.58
CA GLU A 36 14.53 -1.18 -7.86
C GLU A 36 13.57 -0.94 -9.01
N ASN A 37 12.28 -1.14 -8.74
CA ASN A 37 11.24 -1.09 -9.78
C ASN A 37 10.68 0.31 -10.01
N GLY A 38 10.85 1.21 -9.03
CA GLY A 38 10.22 2.52 -9.06
C GLY A 38 8.71 2.48 -8.81
N PHE A 39 8.08 3.65 -8.87
CA PHE A 39 6.64 3.78 -8.68
C PHE A 39 5.88 3.16 -9.85
N PRO A 40 4.86 2.33 -9.59
CA PRO A 40 4.13 1.63 -10.65
C PRO A 40 3.42 2.56 -11.63
N GLU A 41 3.38 2.14 -12.88
CA GLU A 41 2.45 2.70 -13.87
C GLU A 41 1.02 2.32 -13.48
N LEU A 42 0.13 3.30 -13.41
CA LEU A 42 -1.23 3.10 -12.95
C LEU A 42 -2.20 2.68 -14.05
N ALA A 43 -1.77 2.76 -15.31
CA ALA A 43 -2.58 2.27 -16.42
C ALA A 43 -2.91 0.79 -16.21
N GLU A 44 -4.15 0.43 -16.41
CA GLU A 44 -4.63 -0.96 -16.29
C GLU A 44 -4.57 -1.57 -14.87
N ILE A 45 -4.39 -0.76 -13.83
CA ILE A 45 -4.49 -1.20 -12.45
C ILE A 45 -5.95 -1.10 -11.99
N ASP A 46 -6.44 -2.13 -11.32
CA ASP A 46 -7.81 -2.18 -10.81
C ASP A 46 -7.87 -1.80 -9.33
N ILE A 47 -6.90 -2.27 -8.55
CA ILE A 47 -6.83 -2.04 -7.10
C ILE A 47 -5.43 -1.53 -6.74
N ALA A 48 -5.36 -0.48 -5.94
CA ALA A 48 -4.11 0.02 -5.39
C ALA A 48 -4.08 -0.17 -3.87
N ILE A 49 -3.10 -0.92 -3.39
CA ILE A 49 -2.82 -1.08 -1.97
C ILE A 49 -1.97 0.09 -1.50
N ILE A 50 -2.37 0.71 -0.40
CA ILE A 50 -1.74 1.89 0.15
C ILE A 50 -1.59 1.72 1.65
N GLY A 51 -0.37 1.77 2.15
CA GLY A 51 -0.13 1.93 3.58
C GLY A 51 -0.22 3.39 3.98
N VAL A 52 -0.57 3.68 5.22
CA VAL A 52 -0.55 5.04 5.75
C VAL A 52 0.20 5.05 7.08
N ASP A 53 1.36 5.70 7.08
CA ASP A 53 2.21 5.82 8.27
C ASP A 53 1.77 7.02 9.13
N GLU A 54 0.59 6.91 9.75
CA GLU A 54 0.06 7.96 10.62
C GLU A 54 -0.68 7.36 11.82
N ASP A 55 -0.18 7.62 13.01
CA ASP A 55 -0.78 7.16 14.26
C ASP A 55 -0.78 8.20 15.38
N ARG A 56 -0.44 9.46 15.08
CA ARG A 56 -0.36 10.53 16.10
C ARG A 56 -1.69 10.79 16.78
N ASN A 57 -2.81 10.60 16.08
CA ASN A 57 -4.16 10.74 16.63
C ASN A 57 -4.82 9.38 16.93
N ALA A 58 -4.06 8.30 16.95
CA ALA A 58 -4.57 7.00 17.33
C ALA A 58 -4.69 6.93 18.86
N VAL A 59 -5.91 6.91 19.37
CA VAL A 59 -6.17 6.85 20.80
C VAL A 59 -5.81 5.46 21.33
N ASP A 60 -4.86 5.43 22.27
CA ASP A 60 -4.35 4.19 22.89
C ASP A 60 -3.88 3.11 21.90
N ASN A 61 -3.48 3.51 20.72
CA ASN A 61 -3.04 2.59 19.67
C ASN A 61 -1.88 3.15 18.85
N GLN A 62 -0.93 3.82 19.50
CA GLN A 62 0.28 4.28 18.84
C GLN A 62 1.08 3.06 18.35
N GLY A 63 1.72 3.20 17.21
CA GLY A 63 2.42 2.11 16.51
C GLY A 63 1.62 1.52 15.36
N CYS A 64 0.32 1.77 15.26
CA CYS A 64 -0.49 1.29 14.15
C CYS A 64 -0.12 1.91 12.78
N GLY A 65 0.67 2.97 12.76
CA GLY A 65 1.27 3.48 11.54
C GLY A 65 2.16 2.48 10.81
N MET A 66 2.65 1.46 11.52
CA MET A 66 3.47 0.38 10.96
C MET A 66 2.64 -0.85 10.55
N ALA A 67 1.32 -0.80 10.66
CA ALA A 67 0.46 -1.95 10.40
C ALA A 67 0.58 -2.48 8.97
N SER A 68 0.82 -1.61 8.00
CA SER A 68 0.96 -2.02 6.60
C SER A 68 2.10 -3.02 6.39
N LEU A 69 3.22 -2.87 7.09
CA LEU A 69 4.35 -3.80 7.02
C LEU A 69 3.93 -5.20 7.49
N SER A 70 3.28 -5.28 8.64
CA SER A 70 2.82 -6.56 9.19
C SER A 70 1.78 -7.23 8.29
N VAL A 71 0.84 -6.46 7.75
CA VAL A 71 -0.18 -6.99 6.82
C VAL A 71 0.50 -7.52 5.55
N ARG A 72 1.45 -6.79 4.97
CA ARG A 72 2.16 -7.22 3.76
C ARG A 72 2.92 -8.52 3.96
N GLU A 73 3.54 -8.72 5.13
CA GLU A 73 4.27 -9.96 5.43
C GLU A 73 3.40 -11.20 5.28
N TYR A 74 2.13 -11.12 5.66
CA TYR A 74 1.18 -12.21 5.51
C TYR A 74 0.51 -12.24 4.14
N LEU A 75 0.08 -11.08 3.65
CA LEU A 75 -0.62 -10.96 2.37
C LEU A 75 0.23 -11.49 1.20
N TYR A 76 1.50 -11.12 1.18
CA TYR A 76 2.40 -11.49 0.08
C TYR A 76 2.68 -12.99 -0.02
N ARG A 77 2.44 -13.73 1.06
CA ARG A 77 2.60 -15.18 1.10
C ARG A 77 1.42 -15.95 0.54
N LEU A 78 0.27 -15.29 0.38
CA LEU A 78 -0.92 -15.95 -0.10
C LEU A 78 -0.80 -16.31 -1.58
N LEU A 79 -1.49 -17.38 -1.97
CA LEU A 79 -1.59 -17.76 -3.37
C LEU A 79 -2.65 -16.90 -4.06
N PRO A 80 -2.41 -16.46 -5.29
CA PRO A 80 -3.43 -15.76 -6.06
C PRO A 80 -4.56 -16.72 -6.44
N GLY A 81 -5.77 -16.18 -6.50
CA GLY A 81 -6.91 -16.91 -7.08
C GLY A 81 -6.89 -16.81 -8.61
N ASN A 82 -7.98 -17.27 -9.22
CA ASN A 82 -8.15 -17.24 -10.68
C ASN A 82 -8.73 -15.90 -11.17
N TYR A 83 -8.40 -14.82 -10.50
CA TYR A 83 -8.88 -13.48 -10.84
C TYR A 83 -7.94 -12.80 -11.83
N LYS A 84 -8.52 -12.04 -12.75
CA LYS A 84 -7.77 -11.21 -13.70
C LYS A 84 -7.50 -9.79 -13.16
N THR A 85 -7.90 -9.53 -11.93
CA THR A 85 -7.73 -8.24 -11.27
C THR A 85 -6.25 -7.90 -11.15
N ARG A 86 -5.89 -6.72 -11.62
CA ARG A 86 -4.51 -6.22 -11.54
C ARG A 86 -4.35 -5.34 -10.31
N VAL A 87 -3.45 -5.72 -9.43
CA VAL A 87 -3.21 -5.06 -8.17
C VAL A 87 -1.82 -4.44 -8.16
N ALA A 88 -1.75 -3.17 -7.80
CA ALA A 88 -0.49 -2.50 -7.50
C ALA A 88 -0.39 -2.23 -5.99
N ASP A 89 0.80 -2.40 -5.44
CA ASP A 89 1.12 -1.94 -4.10
C ASP A 89 1.98 -0.69 -4.22
N LEU A 90 1.42 0.45 -3.84
CA LEU A 90 2.04 1.75 -4.01
C LEU A 90 3.00 2.14 -2.87
N GLY A 91 3.17 1.25 -1.89
CA GLY A 91 3.94 1.57 -0.71
C GLY A 91 3.14 2.35 0.33
N ASP A 92 3.83 3.13 1.14
CA ASP A 92 3.20 3.85 2.24
C ASP A 92 3.20 5.35 1.99
N ILE A 93 2.04 5.99 2.24
CA ILE A 93 1.98 7.44 2.34
C ILE A 93 2.81 7.86 3.56
N MET A 94 3.78 8.71 3.33
CA MET A 94 4.66 9.21 4.37
C MET A 94 3.91 10.14 5.31
N ARG A 95 4.24 10.03 6.58
CA ARG A 95 3.77 10.95 7.62
C ARG A 95 4.17 12.38 7.26
N GLY A 96 3.20 13.30 7.24
CA GLY A 96 3.45 14.71 7.01
C GLY A 96 4.04 15.42 8.24
N ASN A 97 4.38 16.69 8.10
CA ASN A 97 4.86 17.51 9.23
C ASN A 97 3.80 17.63 10.32
N SER A 98 2.54 17.69 9.94
CA SER A 98 1.39 17.63 10.83
C SER A 98 0.47 16.49 10.41
N VAL A 99 -0.47 16.12 11.30
CA VAL A 99 -1.51 15.13 10.99
C VAL A 99 -2.36 15.60 9.81
N GLU A 100 -2.66 16.88 9.78
CA GLU A 100 -3.45 17.52 8.69
C GLU A 100 -2.74 17.36 7.34
N ASP A 101 -1.42 17.46 7.31
CA ASP A 101 -0.64 17.22 6.07
C ASP A 101 -0.78 15.78 5.58
N THR A 102 -0.81 14.83 6.50
CA THR A 102 -1.07 13.42 6.16
C THR A 102 -2.49 13.23 5.63
N TYR A 103 -3.48 13.86 6.25
CA TYR A 103 -4.88 13.81 5.77
C TYR A 103 -4.99 14.38 4.36
N PHE A 104 -4.33 15.50 4.11
CA PHE A 104 -4.29 16.09 2.77
C PHE A 104 -3.67 15.13 1.74
N ALA A 105 -2.57 14.48 2.10
CA ALA A 105 -1.92 13.52 1.21
C ALA A 105 -2.83 12.33 0.91
N VAL A 106 -3.50 11.77 1.92
CA VAL A 106 -4.44 10.65 1.74
C VAL A 106 -5.58 11.07 0.83
N THR A 107 -6.19 12.23 1.07
CA THR A 107 -7.27 12.75 0.25
C THR A 107 -6.82 12.90 -1.21
N SER A 108 -5.69 13.54 -1.43
CA SER A 108 -5.15 13.77 -2.78
C SER A 108 -4.89 12.47 -3.53
N VAL A 109 -4.33 11.47 -2.84
CA VAL A 109 -4.06 10.15 -3.43
C VAL A 109 -5.36 9.43 -3.78
N VAL A 110 -6.31 9.39 -2.84
CA VAL A 110 -7.60 8.71 -3.05
C VAL A 110 -8.35 9.34 -4.21
N GLU A 111 -8.44 10.66 -4.26
CA GLU A 111 -9.09 11.37 -5.37
C GLU A 111 -8.46 11.02 -6.71
N ALA A 112 -7.13 11.08 -6.80
CA ALA A 112 -6.42 10.76 -8.04
C ALA A 112 -6.67 9.32 -8.50
N LEU A 113 -6.70 8.36 -7.58
CA LEU A 113 -6.97 6.96 -7.92
C LEU A 113 -8.41 6.76 -8.38
N LEU A 114 -9.37 7.40 -7.71
CA LEU A 114 -10.79 7.32 -8.11
C LEU A 114 -11.03 7.93 -9.49
N GLU A 115 -10.35 9.01 -9.83
CA GLU A 115 -10.40 9.60 -11.17
C GLU A 115 -9.92 8.63 -12.26
N LEU A 116 -9.01 7.74 -11.90
CA LEU A 116 -8.51 6.69 -12.80
C LEU A 116 -9.35 5.40 -12.74
N ASN A 117 -10.44 5.39 -11.99
CA ASN A 117 -11.28 4.21 -11.72
C ASN A 117 -10.53 3.08 -11.02
N ILE A 118 -9.53 3.42 -10.20
CA ILE A 118 -8.78 2.47 -9.39
C ILE A 118 -9.38 2.43 -7.98
N VAL A 119 -9.62 1.25 -7.45
CA VAL A 119 -10.12 1.08 -6.09
C VAL A 119 -8.96 1.22 -5.10
N PRO A 120 -8.95 2.24 -4.24
CA PRO A 120 -7.93 2.37 -3.21
C PRO A 120 -8.22 1.43 -2.04
N LEU A 121 -7.23 0.66 -1.62
CA LEU A 121 -7.28 -0.20 -0.44
C LEU A 121 -6.26 0.31 0.58
N LEU A 122 -6.73 1.01 1.59
CA LEU A 122 -5.87 1.61 2.61
C LEU A 122 -5.64 0.65 3.76
N ILE A 123 -4.40 0.54 4.19
CA ILE A 123 -3.98 -0.32 5.29
C ILE A 123 -3.31 0.51 6.36
N GLY A 124 -3.84 0.41 7.56
CA GLY A 124 -3.19 0.89 8.77
C GLY A 124 -3.27 2.38 9.00
N GLY A 125 -2.62 2.77 10.06
CA GLY A 125 -2.77 4.07 10.65
C GLY A 125 -3.93 4.12 11.64
N GLY A 126 -4.13 5.29 12.22
CA GLY A 126 -5.22 5.50 13.17
C GLY A 126 -6.60 5.45 12.53
N GLN A 127 -7.62 5.18 13.31
CA GLN A 127 -9.00 5.16 12.82
C GLN A 127 -9.49 6.54 12.36
N ASP A 128 -8.84 7.60 12.79
CA ASP A 128 -9.08 8.97 12.33
C ASP A 128 -8.92 9.14 10.80
N LEU A 129 -8.14 8.26 10.17
CA LEU A 129 -7.97 8.26 8.71
C LEU A 129 -9.22 7.86 7.92
N THR A 130 -10.23 7.33 8.61
CA THR A 130 -11.49 6.88 7.99
C THR A 130 -12.42 8.05 7.62
N TYR A 131 -12.23 9.22 8.20
CA TYR A 131 -13.11 10.40 8.05
C TYR A 131 -12.65 11.38 6.99
#